data_610f05fa29cfa2ca13deca84888c1928
#
_entry.id   610f05fa29cfa2ca13deca84888c1928
#
_cell.length_a   1.000
_cell.length_b   1.000
_cell.length_c   1.000
_cell.angle_alpha   90.00
_cell.angle_beta   90.00
_cell.angle_gamma   90.00
#
_symmetry.space_group_name_H-M   'P 1'
#
loop_
_entity.id
_entity.type
_entity.pdbx_description
1 polymer ?
#
loop_
_entity_poly.entity_id
_entity_poly.type
_entity_poly.pdbx_seq_one_letter_code
_entity_poly.pdbx_strand_id
1 'polypeptide(L)'
;IGFFKLFYFDIDKDTDVGELSVPSDRTLADLRERYPGLDIIPVTAPLTNTTPGIKAMVKRLLGRGPDLEADNIKRNAFNDRVRKTYGASVWDLADAEATTAEGAKVVFKAGAGTYRLLNKAYTGDGGHLNAVGSQIVAIDLLIRLATLD
;
A
#
# COMPACT_ATOMS: atom_id res chain seq x y z
N ILE A 1 0.01 1.55 21.06
CA ILE A 1 0.46 1.65 19.65
C ILE A 1 -0.76 1.90 18.77
N GLY A 2 -0.68 2.85 17.86
CA GLY A 2 -1.68 3.15 16.84
C GLY A 2 -1.11 3.00 15.43
N PHE A 3 -1.97 2.74 14.45
CA PHE A 3 -1.59 2.69 13.04
C PHE A 3 -2.31 3.77 12.26
N PHE A 4 -1.59 4.49 11.41
CA PHE A 4 -2.16 5.45 10.48
C PHE A 4 -1.98 4.94 9.05
N LYS A 5 -3.11 4.61 8.39
CA LYS A 5 -3.12 4.00 7.06
C LYS A 5 -4.21 4.61 6.18
N LEU A 6 -3.88 4.87 4.92
CA LEU A 6 -4.86 5.08 3.85
C LEU A 6 -5.24 3.74 3.22
N PHE A 7 -6.47 3.66 2.69
CA PHE A 7 -6.94 2.48 1.97
C PHE A 7 -6.61 2.59 0.47
N TYR A 8 -6.66 1.46 -0.24
CA TYR A 8 -6.32 1.42 -1.66
C TYR A 8 -7.29 2.23 -2.54
N PHE A 9 -8.52 2.46 -2.09
CA PHE A 9 -9.51 3.29 -2.80
C PHE A 9 -9.39 4.79 -2.53
N ASP A 10 -8.58 5.20 -1.56
CA ASP A 10 -8.27 6.61 -1.30
C ASP A 10 -7.27 7.18 -2.31
N ILE A 11 -6.62 6.30 -3.09
CA ILE A 11 -5.59 6.67 -4.06
C ILE A 11 -5.89 6.01 -5.40
N ASP A 12 -6.29 6.81 -6.36
CA ASP A 12 -6.53 6.42 -7.75
C ASP A 12 -5.62 7.18 -8.73
N LYS A 13 -5.81 6.93 -10.03
CA LYS A 13 -5.03 7.56 -11.11
C LYS A 13 -5.09 9.09 -11.13
N ASP A 14 -6.18 9.68 -10.64
CA ASP A 14 -6.44 11.12 -10.65
C ASP A 14 -5.97 11.80 -9.36
N THR A 15 -5.53 11.03 -8.36
CA THR A 15 -5.07 11.54 -7.08
C THR A 15 -3.79 12.38 -7.22
N ASP A 16 -3.82 13.62 -6.71
CA ASP A 16 -2.60 14.37 -6.46
C ASP A 16 -1.95 13.92 -5.14
N VAL A 17 -0.87 13.17 -5.27
CA VAL A 17 -0.13 12.60 -4.13
C VAL A 17 0.46 13.69 -3.23
N GLY A 18 0.84 14.84 -3.80
CA GLY A 18 1.36 15.97 -3.04
C GLY A 18 0.28 16.57 -2.13
N GLU A 19 -0.89 16.86 -2.71
CA GLU A 19 -2.03 17.41 -1.97
C GLU A 19 -2.56 16.42 -0.92
N LEU A 20 -2.65 15.13 -1.23
CA LEU A 20 -3.09 14.09 -0.28
C LEU A 20 -2.15 13.95 0.92
N SER A 21 -0.84 14.11 0.70
CA SER A 21 0.16 13.91 1.74
C SER A 21 0.15 15.01 2.80
N VAL A 22 -0.17 16.24 2.45
CA VAL A 22 -0.16 17.38 3.39
C VAL A 22 -1.11 17.18 4.57
N PRO A 23 -2.41 16.89 4.37
CA PRO A 23 -3.32 16.62 5.49
C PRO A 23 -2.95 15.34 6.26
N SER A 24 -2.40 14.33 5.61
CA SER A 24 -1.94 13.09 6.26
C SER A 24 -0.78 13.37 7.21
N ASP A 25 0.23 14.12 6.76
CA ASP A 25 1.39 14.52 7.57
C ASP A 25 0.96 15.39 8.75
N ARG A 26 0.04 16.34 8.53
CA ARG A 26 -0.52 17.19 9.59
C ARG A 26 -1.29 16.38 10.62
N THR A 27 -2.16 15.46 10.19
CA THR A 27 -2.93 14.60 11.10
C THR A 27 -2.00 13.76 11.98
N LEU A 28 -0.93 13.20 11.42
CA LEU A 28 0.06 12.45 12.18
C LEU A 28 0.80 13.33 13.20
N ALA A 29 1.18 14.55 12.81
CA ALA A 29 1.83 15.50 13.71
C ALA A 29 0.89 15.89 14.87
N ASP A 30 -0.36 16.25 14.57
CA ASP A 30 -1.38 16.60 15.56
C ASP A 30 -1.66 15.45 16.54
N LEU A 31 -1.72 14.20 16.05
CA LEU A 31 -1.92 13.04 16.90
C LEU A 31 -0.74 12.81 17.85
N ARG A 32 0.48 12.95 17.36
CA ARG A 32 1.70 12.81 18.19
C ARG A 32 1.80 13.90 19.25
N GLU A 33 1.40 15.12 18.92
CA GLU A 33 1.35 16.23 19.88
C GLU A 33 0.30 15.99 20.97
N ARG A 34 -0.92 15.57 20.57
CA ARG A 34 -2.03 15.33 21.52
C ARG A 34 -1.82 14.10 22.41
N TYR A 35 -1.11 13.12 21.92
CA TYR A 35 -0.93 11.83 22.58
C TYR A 35 0.54 11.41 22.60
N PRO A 36 1.40 12.14 23.37
CA PRO A 36 2.85 11.92 23.37
C PRO A 36 3.27 10.54 23.90
N GLY A 37 2.37 9.84 24.61
CA GLY A 37 2.60 8.45 25.05
C GLY A 37 2.09 7.40 24.08
N LEU A 38 1.61 7.80 22.89
CA LEU A 38 1.09 6.87 21.88
C LEU A 38 2.09 6.78 20.71
N ASP A 39 2.65 5.59 20.52
CA ASP A 39 3.44 5.29 19.32
C ASP A 39 2.50 5.13 18.13
N ILE A 40 2.58 6.06 17.19
CA ILE A 40 1.79 6.02 15.96
C ILE A 40 2.71 5.61 14.81
N ILE A 41 2.39 4.46 14.21
CA ILE A 41 3.13 3.85 13.11
C ILE A 41 2.45 4.26 11.80
N PRO A 42 3.12 5.04 10.93
CA PRO A 42 2.66 5.27 9.58
C PRO A 42 2.71 3.96 8.78
N VAL A 43 1.70 3.71 7.97
CA VAL A 43 1.61 2.50 7.15
C VAL A 43 1.53 2.91 5.68
N THR A 44 2.27 2.21 4.81
CA THR A 44 2.12 2.40 3.36
C THR A 44 0.73 1.98 2.88
N ALA A 45 0.21 2.66 1.86
CA ALA A 45 -1.06 2.30 1.25
C ALA A 45 -0.96 0.92 0.57
N PRO A 46 -1.99 0.06 0.72
CA PRO A 46 -1.98 -1.27 0.11
C PRO A 46 -2.00 -1.20 -1.41
N LEU A 47 -1.44 -2.22 -2.02
CA LEU A 47 -1.36 -2.39 -3.46
C LEU A 47 -2.54 -3.21 -4.00
N THR A 48 -2.74 -3.15 -5.31
CA THR A 48 -3.62 -4.08 -6.04
C THR A 48 -2.82 -4.87 -7.05
N ASN A 49 -3.36 -6.03 -7.46
CA ASN A 49 -2.82 -6.78 -8.59
C ASN A 49 -3.47 -6.26 -9.88
N THR A 50 -2.69 -6.12 -10.94
CA THR A 50 -3.19 -5.62 -12.23
C THR A 50 -3.88 -6.69 -13.07
N THR A 51 -3.85 -7.96 -12.63
CA THR A 51 -4.59 -9.04 -13.30
C THR A 51 -6.07 -8.96 -12.87
N PRO A 52 -6.95 -8.38 -13.68
CA PRO A 52 -8.35 -8.25 -13.29
C PRO A 52 -9.00 -9.64 -13.20
N GLY A 53 -9.80 -9.85 -12.16
CA GLY A 53 -10.75 -10.95 -12.16
C GLY A 53 -11.73 -10.80 -13.34
N ILE A 54 -12.37 -11.89 -13.77
CA ILE A 54 -13.26 -11.91 -14.96
C ILE A 54 -14.28 -10.76 -14.95
N LYS A 55 -14.87 -10.44 -13.80
CA LYS A 55 -15.84 -9.32 -13.66
C LYS A 55 -15.21 -7.95 -13.90
N ALA A 56 -13.96 -7.74 -13.46
CA ALA A 56 -13.26 -6.49 -13.67
C ALA A 56 -12.80 -6.34 -15.12
N MET A 57 -12.44 -7.44 -15.79
CA MET A 57 -12.10 -7.46 -17.21
C MET A 57 -13.31 -7.06 -18.09
N VAL A 58 -14.51 -7.54 -17.77
CA VAL A 58 -15.74 -7.15 -18.48
C VAL A 58 -16.04 -5.65 -18.26
N LYS A 59 -15.90 -5.12 -17.05
CA LYS A 59 -16.07 -3.68 -16.77
C LYS A 59 -15.04 -2.82 -17.52
N ARG A 60 -13.79 -3.29 -17.62
CA ARG A 60 -12.72 -2.61 -18.36
C ARG A 60 -13.00 -2.54 -19.85
N LEU A 61 -13.52 -3.64 -20.44
CA LEU A 61 -13.97 -3.68 -21.84
C LEU A 61 -15.12 -2.68 -22.12
N LEU A 62 -15.93 -2.38 -21.12
CA LEU A 62 -17.02 -1.40 -21.18
C LEU A 62 -16.58 0.04 -20.80
N GLY A 63 -15.27 0.29 -20.62
CA GLY A 63 -14.74 1.60 -20.23
C GLY A 63 -15.11 2.04 -18.80
N ARG A 64 -15.55 1.13 -17.94
CA ARG A 64 -16.08 1.41 -16.59
C ARG A 64 -15.24 0.79 -15.44
N GLY A 65 -14.09 0.22 -15.75
CA GLY A 65 -13.23 -0.40 -14.74
C GLY A 65 -12.15 0.56 -14.20
N PRO A 66 -11.61 0.32 -12.99
CA PRO A 66 -10.46 1.04 -12.48
C PRO A 66 -9.24 0.79 -13.38
N ASP A 67 -8.42 1.81 -13.55
CA ASP A 67 -7.11 1.68 -14.21
C ASP A 67 -6.09 1.21 -13.16
N LEU A 68 -6.08 -0.09 -12.88
CA LEU A 68 -5.29 -0.69 -11.80
C LEU A 68 -3.78 -0.42 -11.91
N GLU A 69 -3.27 -0.22 -13.13
CA GLU A 69 -1.86 0.15 -13.32
C GLU A 69 -1.61 1.60 -12.93
N ALA A 70 -2.42 2.53 -13.46
CA ALA A 70 -2.31 3.95 -13.14
C ALA A 70 -2.56 4.21 -11.64
N ASP A 71 -3.56 3.54 -11.05
CA ASP A 71 -3.82 3.61 -9.61
C ASP A 71 -2.62 3.12 -8.80
N ASN A 72 -2.00 1.99 -9.18
CA ASN A 72 -0.81 1.48 -8.49
C ASN A 72 0.41 2.39 -8.67
N ILE A 73 0.57 3.07 -9.79
CA ILE A 73 1.63 4.08 -9.97
C ILE A 73 1.49 5.17 -8.90
N LYS A 74 0.28 5.68 -8.69
CA LYS A 74 0.00 6.69 -7.67
C LYS A 74 0.22 6.17 -6.24
N ARG A 75 -0.20 4.92 -5.95
CA ARG A 75 0.06 4.29 -4.64
C ARG A 75 1.54 4.10 -4.39
N ASN A 76 2.32 3.67 -5.38
CA ASN A 76 3.78 3.58 -5.26
C ASN A 76 4.41 4.95 -4.97
N ALA A 77 3.99 6.01 -5.68
CA ALA A 77 4.49 7.37 -5.45
C ALA A 77 4.16 7.86 -4.02
N PHE A 78 2.94 7.61 -3.54
CA PHE A 78 2.57 7.90 -2.16
C PHE A 78 3.41 7.10 -1.15
N ASN A 79 3.58 5.80 -1.38
CA ASN A 79 4.34 4.92 -0.51
C ASN A 79 5.83 5.30 -0.45
N ASP A 80 6.41 5.72 -1.57
CA ASP A 80 7.80 6.21 -1.61
C ASP A 80 7.95 7.51 -0.80
N ARG A 81 6.95 8.40 -0.84
CA ARG A 81 6.93 9.58 0.01
C ARG A 81 6.82 9.19 1.50
N VAL A 82 5.93 8.27 1.88
CA VAL A 82 5.79 7.78 3.26
C VAL A 82 7.12 7.21 3.75
N ARG A 83 7.78 6.35 2.98
CA ARG A 83 9.11 5.80 3.30
C ARG A 83 10.15 6.88 3.50
N LYS A 84 10.19 7.87 2.59
CA LYS A 84 11.13 8.99 2.65
C LYS A 84 10.90 9.88 3.86
N THR A 85 9.63 10.14 4.21
CA THR A 85 9.28 11.07 5.30
C THR A 85 9.50 10.44 6.67
N TYR A 86 9.13 9.18 6.85
CA TYR A 86 9.08 8.53 8.17
C TYR A 86 10.16 7.47 8.39
N GLY A 87 10.90 7.09 7.35
CA GLY A 87 12.06 6.19 7.45
C GLY A 87 11.75 4.86 8.16
N ALA A 88 12.56 4.53 9.14
CA ALA A 88 12.44 3.28 9.91
C ALA A 88 11.17 3.20 10.79
N SER A 89 10.44 4.30 10.99
CA SER A 89 9.18 4.28 11.75
C SER A 89 8.00 3.70 10.97
N VAL A 90 8.12 3.47 9.65
CA VAL A 90 7.05 2.96 8.79
C VAL A 90 6.85 1.46 8.97
N TRP A 91 5.60 1.02 9.00
CA TRP A 91 5.29 -0.35 8.61
C TRP A 91 5.01 -0.39 7.10
N ASP A 92 5.90 -1.06 6.35
CA ASP A 92 5.84 -1.11 4.90
C ASP A 92 4.94 -2.26 4.41
N LEU A 93 3.63 -2.10 4.59
CA LEU A 93 2.62 -3.05 4.13
C LEU A 93 2.75 -3.36 2.63
N ALA A 94 2.97 -2.32 1.81
CA ALA A 94 3.12 -2.47 0.36
C ALA A 94 4.34 -3.33 -0.02
N ASP A 95 5.40 -3.28 0.78
CA ASP A 95 6.57 -4.15 0.59
C ASP A 95 6.25 -5.60 0.93
N ALA A 96 5.56 -5.85 2.04
CA ALA A 96 5.09 -7.19 2.42
C ALA A 96 4.15 -7.77 1.36
N GLU A 97 3.19 -6.99 0.86
CA GLU A 97 2.24 -7.40 -0.20
C GLU A 97 2.92 -7.71 -1.54
N ALA A 98 4.03 -7.03 -1.85
CA ALA A 98 4.77 -7.20 -3.09
C ALA A 98 5.90 -8.24 -3.02
N THR A 99 6.14 -8.87 -1.87
CA THR A 99 7.26 -9.80 -1.69
C THR A 99 6.78 -11.24 -1.81
N THR A 100 7.47 -12.06 -2.64
CA THR A 100 7.19 -13.51 -2.72
C THR A 100 7.77 -14.24 -1.51
N ALA A 101 7.41 -15.51 -1.33
CA ALA A 101 7.97 -16.35 -0.28
C ALA A 101 9.51 -16.50 -0.36
N GLU A 102 10.05 -16.38 -1.57
CA GLU A 102 11.49 -16.44 -1.86
C GLU A 102 12.19 -15.08 -1.73
N GLY A 103 11.46 -14.03 -1.32
CA GLY A 103 12.01 -12.68 -1.13
C GLY A 103 12.09 -11.83 -2.41
N ALA A 104 11.60 -12.32 -3.55
CA ALA A 104 11.58 -11.54 -4.79
C ALA A 104 10.44 -10.49 -4.76
N LYS A 105 10.67 -9.34 -5.40
CA LYS A 105 9.64 -8.30 -5.53
C LYS A 105 8.79 -8.51 -6.78
N VAL A 106 7.49 -8.51 -6.59
CA VAL A 106 6.51 -8.51 -7.69
C VAL A 106 6.34 -7.08 -8.19
N VAL A 107 6.68 -6.87 -9.45
CA VAL A 107 6.69 -5.55 -10.06
C VAL A 107 6.12 -5.58 -11.48
N PHE A 108 5.69 -4.42 -11.98
CA PHE A 108 5.40 -4.16 -13.38
C PHE A 108 6.15 -2.94 -13.89
N LYS A 109 6.28 -2.84 -15.21
CA LYS A 109 6.92 -1.71 -15.87
C LYS A 109 5.87 -0.86 -16.59
N ALA A 110 5.93 0.45 -16.40
CA ALA A 110 5.12 1.42 -17.15
C ALA A 110 5.98 2.63 -17.49
N GLY A 111 6.09 2.94 -18.78
CA GLY A 111 7.04 3.92 -19.27
C GLY A 111 8.47 3.56 -18.86
N ALA A 112 9.19 4.50 -18.25
CA ALA A 112 10.54 4.29 -17.72
C ALA A 112 10.54 3.77 -16.26
N GLY A 113 9.37 3.64 -15.61
CA GLY A 113 9.26 3.28 -14.20
C GLY A 113 9.07 1.79 -13.96
N THR A 114 9.44 1.36 -12.75
CA THR A 114 9.16 0.03 -12.22
C THR A 114 8.41 0.19 -10.92
N TYR A 115 7.26 -0.46 -10.79
CA TYR A 115 6.31 -0.26 -9.71
C TYR A 115 5.94 -1.59 -9.06
N ARG A 116 5.76 -1.59 -7.73
CA ARG A 116 5.34 -2.78 -6.98
C ARG A 116 3.88 -3.10 -7.22
N LEU A 117 3.55 -4.39 -7.17
CA LEU A 117 2.20 -4.95 -7.24
C LEU A 117 1.91 -5.83 -6.05
N LEU A 118 0.64 -5.93 -5.67
CA LEU A 118 0.18 -7.02 -4.81
C LEU A 118 0.49 -8.37 -5.48
N ASN A 119 1.16 -9.25 -4.76
CA ASN A 119 1.46 -10.60 -5.24
C ASN A 119 0.15 -11.35 -5.56
N LYS A 120 0.06 -11.89 -6.78
CA LYS A 120 -1.12 -12.64 -7.23
C LYS A 120 -1.46 -13.84 -6.34
N ALA A 121 -0.46 -14.47 -5.72
CA ALA A 121 -0.67 -15.57 -4.79
C ALA A 121 -1.38 -15.14 -3.49
N TYR A 122 -1.36 -13.85 -3.17
CA TYR A 122 -1.91 -13.30 -1.93
C TYR A 122 -3.33 -12.74 -2.08
N THR A 123 -3.93 -12.83 -3.28
CA THR A 123 -5.26 -12.30 -3.56
C THR A 123 -6.06 -13.23 -4.47
N GLY A 124 -7.38 -13.24 -4.30
CA GLY A 124 -8.30 -13.93 -5.21
C GLY A 124 -9.00 -13.01 -6.20
N ASP A 125 -9.16 -11.75 -5.86
CA ASP A 125 -9.90 -10.74 -6.64
C ASP A 125 -9.03 -9.58 -7.15
N GLY A 126 -7.77 -9.55 -6.77
CA GLY A 126 -6.80 -8.51 -7.15
C GLY A 126 -6.69 -7.34 -6.17
N GLY A 127 -7.51 -7.26 -5.13
CA GLY A 127 -7.49 -6.17 -4.16
C GLY A 127 -7.47 -6.64 -2.71
N HIS A 128 -8.29 -7.63 -2.36
CA HIS A 128 -8.37 -8.15 -1.01
C HIS A 128 -7.39 -9.31 -0.81
N LEU A 129 -6.75 -9.34 0.36
CA LEU A 129 -5.88 -10.45 0.72
C LEU A 129 -6.71 -11.74 0.94
N ASN A 130 -6.24 -12.83 0.39
CA ASN A 130 -6.71 -14.17 0.72
C ASN A 130 -6.06 -14.66 2.04
N ALA A 131 -6.35 -15.89 2.48
CA ALA A 131 -5.81 -16.44 3.72
C ALA A 131 -4.27 -16.42 3.75
N VAL A 132 -3.61 -16.75 2.63
CA VAL A 132 -2.14 -16.76 2.53
C VAL A 132 -1.58 -15.34 2.64
N GLY A 133 -2.12 -14.39 1.88
CA GLY A 133 -1.70 -12.99 1.93
C GLY A 133 -1.91 -12.37 3.32
N SER A 134 -3.05 -12.66 3.95
CA SER A 134 -3.34 -12.20 5.32
C SER A 134 -2.34 -12.75 6.33
N GLN A 135 -1.94 -14.01 6.20
CA GLN A 135 -0.96 -14.63 7.10
C GLN A 135 0.43 -13.99 6.93
N ILE A 136 0.88 -13.79 5.68
CA ILE A 136 2.20 -13.17 5.38
C ILE A 136 2.24 -11.75 5.95
N VAL A 137 1.22 -10.95 5.69
CA VAL A 137 1.12 -9.56 6.18
C VAL A 137 1.04 -9.52 7.72
N ALA A 138 0.32 -10.45 8.34
CA ALA A 138 0.26 -10.54 9.80
C ALA A 138 1.62 -10.89 10.42
N ILE A 139 2.37 -11.82 9.82
CA ILE A 139 3.73 -12.18 10.28
C ILE A 139 4.66 -10.97 10.15
N ASP A 140 4.63 -10.27 9.02
CA ASP A 140 5.43 -9.07 8.79
C ASP A 140 5.11 -7.96 9.83
N LEU A 141 3.83 -7.75 10.14
CA LEU A 141 3.39 -6.84 11.20
C LEU A 141 3.95 -7.25 12.57
N LEU A 142 3.88 -8.54 12.92
CA LEU A 142 4.40 -9.03 14.20
C LEU A 142 5.92 -8.85 14.32
N ILE A 143 6.66 -9.08 13.23
CA ILE A 143 8.10 -8.80 13.17
C ILE A 143 8.34 -7.30 13.37
N ARG A 144 7.56 -6.45 12.70
CA ARG A 144 7.68 -4.99 12.87
C ARG A 144 7.42 -4.56 14.31
N LEU A 145 6.38 -5.09 14.95
CA LEU A 145 6.06 -4.78 16.36
C LEU A 145 7.14 -5.25 17.32
N ALA A 146 7.76 -6.40 17.05
CA ALA A 146 8.84 -6.94 17.87
C ALA A 146 10.16 -6.15 17.74
N THR A 147 10.28 -5.26 16.74
CA THR A 147 11.46 -4.41 16.50
C THR A 147 11.23 -2.94 16.87
N LEU A 148 10.11 -2.64 17.52
CA LEU A 148 9.87 -1.31 18.10
C LEU A 148 10.55 -1.28 19.48
N ASP A 149 11.56 -0.43 19.61
CA ASP A 149 12.23 -0.10 20.88
C ASP A 149 11.50 1.04 21.60
#